data_5889c88841d5f718d62f48ac019af5a1
#
_entry.id   5889c88841d5f718d62f48ac019af5a1
#
_cell.length_a   1.000
_cell.length_b   1.000
_cell.length_c   1.000
_cell.angle_alpha   90.00
_cell.angle_beta   90.00
_cell.angle_gamma   90.00
#
_symmetry.space_group_name_H-M   'P 1'
#
loop_
_entity.id
_entity.type
_entity.pdbx_description
1 polymer ?
#
loop_
_entity_poly.entity_id
_entity_poly.type
_entity_poly.pdbx_seq_one_letter_code
_entity_poly.pdbx_strand_id
1 'polypeptide(L)'
;MTRPRRSLFMKYFVTLFVAVVMPLMLGSATEAWFAFRDNRFDLNELLQVEARSAADRIQAFTDGIRDQLGWVVQFPWTTGEDDRRRVDGLRLLQQVPAIVSLSLVDPTGTERVFVSRVSMNRTGRGADMSADPAVVGARANRVWYGPVHYQRDSEPYMRIAVAGNRAAAGIVVADINLKLIWDIIAAIKIGDTGHALVVDDTGRLIAHPDISLVLRSGAGAGDFDRLKSVVSAANGSAVATTGEDGKPVVALSVRAANVGWTVIAQQPVMEAFESIRAALWRSLVLIAIGIAFAFVLAYWRACRMWVPIRQLEDGVERIGMGQFDHRIAIHSRDELEQLAVRFNQMAEELAASQQKSERINRLKQFLAPQVAELVEHSDQGLLDGQRREVVAIFGDLRGFTAFSARAEPDVVIAVLRQYYEAIGAVTARHAATLIRFAGDGVMVLVNAPVACENPAQRGIRLAIDMQAAVQSLANYWKARGCAIGFGVGIAMGPATVGTLGWHGRLDYTAIGNVVNLASRLCDLAADAQILVDPVVTGHVKDSIALASAGERVIKGYDRALEVFAVVRSAGPLRSSRLQEILDDGPIRLENEVI
;
A
#
# COMPACT_ATOMS: atom_id res chain seq x y z
N MET A 1 -12.52 12.62 14.48
CA MET A 1 -12.70 11.76 13.28
C MET A 1 -11.34 11.51 12.65
N THR A 2 -10.67 10.46 13.06
CA THR A 2 -9.38 10.04 12.48
C THR A 2 -9.67 9.28 11.18
N ARG A 3 -9.20 9.81 10.04
CA ARG A 3 -9.22 9.09 8.76
C ARG A 3 -8.59 7.71 8.97
N PRO A 4 -9.20 6.62 8.48
CA PRO A 4 -8.60 5.31 8.58
C PRO A 4 -7.22 5.37 7.91
N ARG A 5 -6.17 5.25 8.70
CA ARG A 5 -4.79 5.15 8.19
C ARG A 5 -4.75 3.89 7.34
N ARG A 6 -4.69 4.04 6.01
CA ARG A 6 -4.42 2.91 5.10
C ARG A 6 -3.20 2.20 5.63
N SER A 7 -3.32 0.91 5.93
CA SER A 7 -2.21 0.13 6.48
C SER A 7 -0.99 0.28 5.58
N LEU A 8 0.19 0.34 6.16
CA LEU A 8 1.46 0.44 5.43
C LEU A 8 1.56 -0.67 4.36
N PHE A 9 1.08 -1.88 4.70
CA PHE A 9 0.91 -3.01 3.79
C PHE A 9 0.17 -2.61 2.50
N MET A 10 -1.02 -1.99 2.61
CA MET A 10 -1.83 -1.63 1.45
C MET A 10 -1.12 -0.58 0.56
N LYS A 11 -0.39 0.35 1.16
CA LYS A 11 0.36 1.36 0.39
C LYS A 11 1.47 0.71 -0.44
N TYR A 12 2.32 -0.11 0.18
CA TYR A 12 3.40 -0.80 -0.53
C TYR A 12 2.89 -1.80 -1.55
N PHE A 13 1.85 -2.58 -1.20
CA PHE A 13 1.22 -3.51 -2.13
C PHE A 13 0.70 -2.80 -3.38
N VAL A 14 -0.11 -1.75 -3.21
CA VAL A 14 -0.69 -1.01 -4.34
C VAL A 14 0.38 -0.33 -5.18
N THR A 15 1.36 0.32 -4.54
CA THR A 15 2.44 1.02 -5.28
C THR A 15 3.24 0.03 -6.13
N LEU A 16 3.63 -1.11 -5.56
CA LEU A 16 4.44 -2.11 -6.24
C LEU A 16 3.64 -2.85 -7.32
N PHE A 17 2.37 -3.16 -7.04
CA PHE A 17 1.44 -3.76 -8.00
C PHE A 17 1.22 -2.83 -9.21
N VAL A 18 0.92 -1.56 -8.98
CA VAL A 18 0.73 -0.57 -10.04
C VAL A 18 2.01 -0.36 -10.85
N ALA A 19 3.17 -0.29 -10.17
CA ALA A 19 4.46 -0.12 -10.84
C ALA A 19 4.81 -1.26 -11.83
N VAL A 20 4.31 -2.47 -11.59
CA VAL A 20 4.52 -3.62 -12.51
C VAL A 20 3.42 -3.71 -13.55
N VAL A 21 2.15 -3.54 -13.16
CA VAL A 21 1.00 -3.73 -14.05
C VAL A 21 0.86 -2.60 -15.07
N MET A 22 1.12 -1.35 -14.67
CA MET A 22 0.96 -0.19 -15.56
C MET A 22 1.86 -0.26 -16.81
N PRO A 23 3.17 -0.55 -16.72
CA PRO A 23 4.03 -0.71 -17.90
C PRO A 23 3.62 -1.89 -18.79
N LEU A 24 3.18 -3.02 -18.20
CA LEU A 24 2.67 -4.16 -18.95
C LEU A 24 1.43 -3.81 -19.75
N MET A 25 0.47 -3.12 -19.15
CA MET A 25 -0.73 -2.66 -19.86
C MET A 25 -0.40 -1.65 -20.96
N LEU A 26 0.50 -0.72 -20.70
CA LEU A 26 0.91 0.29 -21.67
C LEU A 26 1.66 -0.38 -22.85
N GLY A 27 2.57 -1.30 -22.57
CA GLY A 27 3.28 -2.07 -23.59
C GLY A 27 2.34 -2.88 -24.48
N SER A 28 1.40 -3.60 -23.87
CA SER A 28 0.42 -4.38 -24.63
C SER A 28 -0.55 -3.51 -25.43
N ALA A 29 -0.94 -2.35 -24.92
CA ALA A 29 -1.78 -1.40 -25.65
C ALA A 29 -1.05 -0.82 -26.86
N THR A 30 0.24 -0.49 -26.73
CA THR A 30 1.06 -0.01 -27.85
C THR A 30 1.29 -1.10 -28.89
N GLU A 31 1.56 -2.34 -28.47
CA GLU A 31 1.69 -3.49 -29.37
C GLU A 31 0.40 -3.74 -30.15
N ALA A 32 -0.75 -3.76 -29.47
CA ALA A 32 -2.06 -3.91 -30.11
C ALA A 32 -2.36 -2.80 -31.13
N TRP A 33 -1.99 -1.57 -30.80
CA TRP A 33 -2.14 -0.42 -31.70
C TRP A 33 -1.30 -0.57 -32.97
N PHE A 34 -0.03 -0.92 -32.83
CA PHE A 34 0.86 -1.14 -33.98
C PHE A 34 0.40 -2.33 -34.82
N ALA A 35 0.08 -3.46 -34.19
CA ALA A 35 -0.42 -4.63 -34.87
C ALA A 35 -1.70 -4.34 -35.68
N PHE A 36 -2.63 -3.55 -35.14
CA PHE A 36 -3.84 -3.14 -35.84
C PHE A 36 -3.52 -2.24 -37.04
N ARG A 37 -2.61 -1.28 -36.87
CA ARG A 37 -2.23 -0.37 -37.95
C ARG A 37 -1.50 -1.09 -39.09
N ASP A 38 -0.55 -1.94 -38.77
CA ASP A 38 0.28 -2.65 -39.71
C ASP A 38 -0.57 -3.67 -40.48
N ASN A 39 -1.44 -4.42 -39.83
CA ASN A 39 -2.34 -5.36 -40.51
C ASN A 39 -3.30 -4.66 -41.48
N ARG A 40 -3.78 -3.46 -41.17
CA ARG A 40 -4.60 -2.69 -42.11
C ARG A 40 -3.81 -2.28 -43.37
N PHE A 41 -2.54 -1.96 -43.20
CA PHE A 41 -1.66 -1.59 -44.31
C PHE A 41 -1.39 -2.82 -45.19
N ASP A 42 -0.99 -3.93 -44.60
CA ASP A 42 -0.67 -5.18 -45.29
C ASP A 42 -1.89 -5.72 -46.03
N LEU A 43 -3.07 -5.68 -45.41
CA LEU A 43 -4.32 -6.10 -46.04
C LEU A 43 -4.67 -5.24 -47.26
N ASN A 44 -4.50 -3.92 -47.13
CA ASN A 44 -4.74 -3.01 -48.27
C ASN A 44 -3.78 -3.28 -49.42
N GLU A 45 -2.51 -3.48 -49.13
CA GLU A 45 -1.47 -3.82 -50.14
C GLU A 45 -1.77 -5.15 -50.81
N LEU A 46 -2.10 -6.20 -50.04
CA LEU A 46 -2.45 -7.52 -50.55
C LEU A 46 -3.64 -7.44 -51.52
N LEU A 47 -4.75 -6.83 -51.10
CA LEU A 47 -5.95 -6.69 -51.92
C LEU A 47 -5.66 -5.87 -53.17
N GLN A 48 -4.84 -4.82 -53.06
CA GLN A 48 -4.47 -3.98 -54.22
C GLN A 48 -3.62 -4.73 -55.24
N VAL A 49 -2.62 -5.48 -54.78
CA VAL A 49 -1.74 -6.28 -55.66
C VAL A 49 -2.55 -7.34 -56.39
N GLU A 50 -3.40 -8.07 -55.68
CA GLU A 50 -4.21 -9.13 -56.28
C GLU A 50 -5.28 -8.58 -57.25
N ALA A 51 -5.98 -7.49 -56.87
CA ALA A 51 -6.96 -6.85 -57.77
C ALA A 51 -6.29 -6.28 -59.01
N ARG A 52 -5.10 -5.68 -58.88
CA ARG A 52 -4.34 -5.15 -60.03
C ARG A 52 -3.83 -6.27 -60.92
N SER A 53 -3.27 -7.34 -60.36
CA SER A 53 -2.85 -8.52 -61.10
C SER A 53 -4.00 -9.12 -61.90
N ALA A 54 -5.20 -9.22 -61.33
CA ALA A 54 -6.39 -9.68 -62.02
C ALA A 54 -6.77 -8.74 -63.18
N ALA A 55 -6.79 -7.42 -62.94
CA ALA A 55 -7.11 -6.44 -63.96
C ALA A 55 -6.11 -6.48 -65.14
N ASP A 56 -4.81 -6.59 -64.80
CA ASP A 56 -3.75 -6.68 -65.86
C ASP A 56 -3.86 -7.96 -66.66
N ARG A 57 -4.21 -9.10 -66.06
CA ARG A 57 -4.46 -10.37 -66.78
C ARG A 57 -5.67 -10.27 -67.69
N ILE A 58 -6.77 -9.67 -67.29
CA ILE A 58 -7.96 -9.43 -68.10
C ILE A 58 -7.59 -8.50 -69.24
N GLN A 59 -6.84 -7.44 -68.98
CA GLN A 59 -6.39 -6.52 -70.01
C GLN A 59 -5.49 -7.22 -71.07
N ALA A 60 -4.50 -7.99 -70.60
CA ALA A 60 -3.63 -8.76 -71.46
C ALA A 60 -4.41 -9.76 -72.36
N PHE A 61 -5.44 -10.41 -71.76
CA PHE A 61 -6.32 -11.31 -72.48
C PHE A 61 -7.10 -10.57 -73.60
N THR A 62 -7.73 -9.44 -73.28
CA THR A 62 -8.53 -8.66 -74.21
C THR A 62 -7.67 -7.99 -75.30
N ASP A 63 -6.48 -7.50 -74.93
CA ASP A 63 -5.51 -6.92 -75.88
C ASP A 63 -4.94 -8.00 -76.85
N GLY A 64 -4.63 -9.19 -76.30
CA GLY A 64 -4.20 -10.33 -77.12
C GLY A 64 -5.22 -10.70 -78.17
N ILE A 65 -6.51 -10.74 -77.84
CA ILE A 65 -7.59 -10.98 -78.77
C ILE A 65 -7.68 -9.84 -79.84
N ARG A 66 -7.67 -8.58 -79.34
CA ARG A 66 -7.67 -7.40 -80.23
C ARG A 66 -6.55 -7.46 -81.28
N ASP A 67 -5.32 -7.76 -80.85
CA ASP A 67 -4.16 -7.79 -81.74
C ASP A 67 -4.28 -8.90 -82.75
N GLN A 68 -4.77 -10.09 -82.39
CA GLN A 68 -5.01 -11.18 -83.26
C GLN A 68 -6.13 -10.89 -84.28
N LEU A 69 -7.20 -10.23 -83.83
CA LEU A 69 -8.25 -9.75 -84.75
C LEU A 69 -7.70 -8.68 -85.68
N GLY A 70 -6.84 -7.80 -85.27
CA GLY A 70 -6.19 -6.77 -86.08
C GLY A 70 -5.36 -7.33 -87.22
N TRP A 71 -4.70 -8.48 -86.98
CA TRP A 71 -3.97 -9.17 -88.08
C TRP A 71 -4.86 -9.59 -89.26
N VAL A 72 -6.09 -10.04 -89.00
CA VAL A 72 -7.02 -10.51 -90.04
C VAL A 72 -7.50 -9.37 -90.94
N VAL A 73 -7.57 -8.13 -90.43
CA VAL A 73 -8.00 -6.93 -91.16
C VAL A 73 -6.83 -6.01 -91.55
N GLN A 74 -5.60 -6.52 -91.53
CA GLN A 74 -4.42 -5.72 -91.84
C GLN A 74 -4.35 -5.31 -93.32
N PHE A 75 -4.83 -6.15 -94.21
CA PHE A 75 -4.74 -5.94 -95.65
C PHE A 75 -6.04 -5.35 -96.25
N PRO A 76 -5.95 -4.51 -97.28
CA PRO A 76 -7.12 -3.99 -97.95
C PRO A 76 -8.01 -5.10 -98.58
N TRP A 77 -9.30 -4.81 -98.67
CA TRP A 77 -10.26 -5.73 -99.26
C TRP A 77 -10.15 -5.70 -100.81
N THR A 78 -9.83 -6.83 -101.41
CA THR A 78 -9.76 -6.96 -102.86
C THR A 78 -10.79 -7.97 -103.36
N THR A 79 -11.29 -7.80 -104.61
CA THR A 79 -12.34 -8.63 -105.20
C THR A 79 -11.86 -10.07 -105.39
N GLY A 80 -12.62 -11.05 -104.84
CA GLY A 80 -12.29 -12.49 -105.02
C GLY A 80 -11.48 -13.09 -103.87
N GLU A 81 -11.19 -12.34 -102.75
CA GLU A 81 -10.42 -12.83 -101.59
C GLU A 81 -11.28 -13.43 -100.46
N ASP A 82 -12.57 -13.55 -100.63
CA ASP A 82 -13.50 -14.06 -99.63
C ASP A 82 -13.10 -15.46 -99.11
N ASP A 83 -12.67 -16.35 -99.97
CA ASP A 83 -12.23 -17.70 -99.61
C ASP A 83 -10.91 -17.70 -98.80
N ARG A 84 -9.97 -16.85 -99.15
CA ARG A 84 -8.71 -16.71 -98.41
C ARG A 84 -8.98 -16.18 -97.01
N ARG A 85 -9.80 -15.16 -96.90
CA ARG A 85 -10.21 -14.57 -95.62
C ARG A 85 -11.01 -15.56 -94.79
N ARG A 86 -11.81 -16.42 -95.41
CA ARG A 86 -12.48 -17.52 -94.71
C ARG A 86 -11.47 -18.48 -94.09
N VAL A 87 -10.42 -18.84 -94.83
CA VAL A 87 -9.35 -19.71 -94.29
C VAL A 87 -8.60 -19.04 -93.14
N ASP A 88 -8.28 -17.76 -93.26
CA ASP A 88 -7.61 -17.01 -92.18
C ASP A 88 -8.52 -16.89 -90.96
N GLY A 89 -9.81 -16.63 -91.12
CA GLY A 89 -10.79 -16.64 -90.00
C GLY A 89 -10.91 -18.01 -89.32
N LEU A 90 -10.93 -19.10 -90.10
CA LEU A 90 -10.96 -20.46 -89.56
C LEU A 90 -9.69 -20.81 -88.81
N ARG A 91 -8.51 -20.40 -89.31
CA ARG A 91 -7.24 -20.56 -88.59
C ARG A 91 -7.25 -19.81 -87.25
N LEU A 92 -7.73 -18.56 -87.27
CA LEU A 92 -7.85 -17.77 -86.05
C LEU A 92 -8.80 -18.43 -85.02
N LEU A 93 -9.94 -18.94 -85.46
CA LEU A 93 -10.83 -19.71 -84.60
C LEU A 93 -10.12 -20.92 -83.97
N GLN A 94 -9.29 -21.65 -84.77
CA GLN A 94 -8.54 -22.80 -84.21
C GLN A 94 -7.48 -22.38 -83.18
N GLN A 95 -6.78 -21.26 -83.44
CA GLN A 95 -5.70 -20.78 -82.60
C GLN A 95 -6.20 -20.14 -81.31
N VAL A 96 -7.37 -19.48 -81.30
CA VAL A 96 -7.92 -18.74 -80.16
C VAL A 96 -9.23 -19.37 -79.73
N PRO A 97 -9.19 -20.26 -78.77
CA PRO A 97 -10.39 -20.95 -78.28
C PRO A 97 -11.48 -20.01 -77.74
N ALA A 98 -11.13 -18.81 -77.28
CA ALA A 98 -12.07 -17.81 -76.77
C ALA A 98 -12.99 -17.24 -77.91
N ILE A 99 -12.55 -17.24 -79.17
CA ILE A 99 -13.35 -16.74 -80.31
C ILE A 99 -14.34 -17.83 -80.73
N VAL A 100 -15.64 -17.51 -80.65
CA VAL A 100 -16.72 -18.44 -80.96
C VAL A 100 -17.25 -18.21 -82.41
N SER A 101 -17.38 -16.97 -82.79
CA SER A 101 -17.74 -16.59 -84.14
C SER A 101 -16.95 -15.36 -84.62
N LEU A 102 -16.80 -15.24 -85.92
CA LEU A 102 -16.08 -14.15 -86.55
C LEU A 102 -16.83 -13.72 -87.82
N SER A 103 -17.19 -12.44 -87.86
CA SER A 103 -17.77 -11.79 -89.05
C SER A 103 -16.75 -10.86 -89.69
N LEU A 104 -16.39 -11.05 -90.90
CA LEU A 104 -15.56 -10.14 -91.71
C LEU A 104 -16.45 -9.25 -92.52
N VAL A 105 -16.41 -7.96 -92.23
CA VAL A 105 -17.26 -6.93 -92.82
C VAL A 105 -16.41 -6.09 -93.80
N ASP A 106 -16.86 -5.90 -95.00
CA ASP A 106 -16.16 -5.08 -95.95
C ASP A 106 -16.23 -3.57 -95.62
N PRO A 107 -15.49 -2.70 -96.34
CA PRO A 107 -15.52 -1.27 -96.06
C PRO A 107 -16.90 -0.62 -96.22
N THR A 108 -17.81 -1.24 -96.98
CA THR A 108 -19.19 -0.75 -97.18
C THR A 108 -20.11 -1.09 -96.01
N GLY A 109 -19.72 -2.01 -95.14
CA GLY A 109 -20.52 -2.47 -94.03
C GLY A 109 -21.25 -3.78 -94.25
N THR A 110 -20.95 -4.49 -95.38
CA THR A 110 -21.58 -5.77 -95.74
C THR A 110 -20.76 -6.94 -95.18
N GLU A 111 -21.41 -7.90 -94.52
CA GLU A 111 -20.79 -9.16 -94.07
C GLU A 111 -20.41 -9.98 -95.31
N ARG A 112 -19.14 -10.26 -95.52
CA ARG A 112 -18.63 -11.05 -96.65
C ARG A 112 -18.27 -12.47 -96.21
N VAL A 113 -17.77 -12.64 -95.02
CA VAL A 113 -17.39 -13.94 -94.47
C VAL A 113 -17.89 -14.05 -93.07
N PHE A 114 -18.59 -15.13 -92.75
CA PHE A 114 -18.94 -15.53 -91.38
C PHE A 114 -18.40 -16.93 -91.15
N VAL A 115 -17.61 -17.05 -90.07
CA VAL A 115 -17.09 -18.33 -89.59
C VAL A 115 -17.44 -18.51 -88.13
N SER A 116 -17.88 -19.71 -87.76
CA SER A 116 -18.33 -19.98 -86.40
C SER A 116 -18.03 -21.43 -86.00
N ARG A 117 -17.84 -21.64 -84.73
CA ARG A 117 -17.69 -22.96 -84.08
C ARG A 117 -19.04 -23.66 -83.89
N VAL A 118 -20.10 -22.88 -83.79
CA VAL A 118 -21.43 -23.36 -83.31
C VAL A 118 -22.50 -23.20 -84.44
N SER A 119 -22.21 -22.45 -85.48
CA SER A 119 -23.14 -22.18 -86.57
C SER A 119 -22.51 -22.49 -87.92
N MET A 120 -23.36 -22.58 -89.03
CA MET A 120 -22.85 -22.81 -90.38
C MET A 120 -22.05 -21.60 -90.85
N ASN A 121 -20.87 -21.87 -91.43
CA ASN A 121 -20.03 -20.87 -92.07
C ASN A 121 -20.71 -20.35 -93.36
N ARG A 122 -20.62 -19.05 -93.57
CA ARG A 122 -21.20 -18.36 -94.77
C ARG A 122 -20.12 -17.55 -95.46
N THR A 123 -20.17 -17.54 -96.78
CA THR A 123 -19.27 -16.76 -97.64
C THR A 123 -20.07 -16.09 -98.75
N GLY A 124 -19.73 -14.87 -99.10
CA GLY A 124 -20.42 -14.08 -100.12
C GLY A 124 -21.16 -12.88 -99.54
N ARG A 125 -22.11 -12.32 -100.23
CA ARG A 125 -22.88 -11.16 -99.76
C ARG A 125 -23.87 -11.60 -98.70
N GLY A 126 -23.53 -11.29 -97.45
CA GLY A 126 -24.33 -11.58 -96.24
C GLY A 126 -25.21 -10.40 -95.83
N ALA A 127 -25.43 -10.27 -94.49
CA ALA A 127 -26.21 -9.21 -93.88
C ALA A 127 -25.55 -7.83 -94.04
N ASP A 128 -26.32 -6.79 -94.20
CA ASP A 128 -25.85 -5.41 -94.02
C ASP A 128 -25.69 -5.13 -92.56
N MET A 129 -24.43 -4.92 -92.15
CA MET A 129 -24.03 -4.61 -90.78
C MET A 129 -23.62 -3.15 -90.61
N SER A 130 -23.88 -2.28 -91.61
CA SER A 130 -23.46 -0.88 -91.57
C SER A 130 -24.02 -0.09 -90.35
N ALA A 131 -25.20 -0.49 -89.85
CA ALA A 131 -25.85 0.09 -88.67
C ALA A 131 -25.57 -0.71 -87.37
N ASP A 132 -24.82 -1.81 -87.45
CA ASP A 132 -24.48 -2.58 -86.22
C ASP A 132 -23.59 -1.77 -85.30
N PRO A 133 -23.92 -1.63 -84.01
CA PRO A 133 -23.14 -0.88 -83.01
C PRO A 133 -21.65 -1.26 -83.04
N ALA A 134 -21.31 -2.52 -83.25
CA ALA A 134 -19.92 -2.98 -83.25
C ALA A 134 -19.17 -2.42 -84.50
N VAL A 135 -19.81 -2.37 -85.65
CA VAL A 135 -19.22 -1.84 -86.88
C VAL A 135 -19.09 -0.31 -86.75
N VAL A 136 -20.13 0.37 -86.32
CA VAL A 136 -20.12 1.81 -86.10
C VAL A 136 -19.07 2.22 -85.06
N GLY A 137 -19.02 1.53 -83.94
CA GLY A 137 -18.05 1.77 -82.88
C GLY A 137 -16.60 1.53 -83.30
N ALA A 138 -16.33 0.43 -83.98
CA ALA A 138 -14.99 0.12 -84.51
C ALA A 138 -14.53 1.12 -85.54
N ARG A 139 -15.45 1.62 -86.42
CA ARG A 139 -15.16 2.63 -87.44
C ARG A 139 -14.76 3.98 -86.74
N ALA A 140 -15.43 4.34 -85.65
CA ALA A 140 -15.15 5.58 -84.93
C ALA A 140 -13.86 5.51 -84.09
N ASN A 141 -13.64 4.42 -83.37
CA ASN A 141 -12.58 4.30 -82.32
C ASN A 141 -11.49 3.28 -82.64
N ARG A 142 -11.50 2.69 -83.82
CA ARG A 142 -10.67 1.57 -84.29
C ARG A 142 -10.93 0.24 -83.60
N VAL A 143 -11.21 0.27 -82.32
CA VAL A 143 -11.57 -0.90 -81.51
C VAL A 143 -12.85 -0.59 -80.80
N TRP A 144 -13.75 -1.51 -80.75
CA TRP A 144 -14.98 -1.42 -80.00
C TRP A 144 -15.15 -2.67 -79.14
N TYR A 145 -15.40 -2.48 -77.88
CA TYR A 145 -15.72 -3.51 -76.91
C TYR A 145 -17.22 -3.39 -76.59
N GLY A 146 -18.00 -4.42 -76.92
CA GLY A 146 -19.42 -4.45 -76.64
C GLY A 146 -19.79 -4.77 -75.21
N PRO A 147 -21.05 -4.53 -74.87
CA PRO A 147 -21.55 -4.97 -73.60
C PRO A 147 -21.56 -6.49 -73.48
N VAL A 148 -21.38 -6.98 -72.21
CA VAL A 148 -21.51 -8.43 -71.96
C VAL A 148 -22.97 -8.85 -72.13
N HIS A 149 -23.19 -9.92 -72.89
CA HIS A 149 -24.51 -10.52 -73.11
C HIS A 149 -24.45 -12.03 -72.87
N TYR A 150 -25.57 -12.60 -72.47
CA TYR A 150 -25.66 -14.02 -72.16
C TYR A 150 -26.35 -14.74 -73.32
N GLN A 151 -25.72 -15.78 -73.85
CA GLN A 151 -26.30 -16.61 -74.87
C GLN A 151 -26.94 -17.84 -74.23
N ARG A 152 -28.20 -18.11 -74.56
CA ARG A 152 -28.97 -19.24 -74.04
C ARG A 152 -29.04 -19.26 -72.50
N ASP A 153 -28.97 -18.09 -71.87
CA ASP A 153 -29.03 -17.88 -70.37
C ASP A 153 -27.96 -18.64 -69.60
N SER A 154 -26.81 -19.01 -70.22
CA SER A 154 -25.82 -19.85 -69.56
C SER A 154 -24.37 -19.33 -69.60
N GLU A 155 -23.94 -18.70 -70.64
CA GLU A 155 -22.53 -18.27 -70.78
C GLU A 155 -22.44 -16.79 -71.16
N PRO A 156 -21.48 -16.02 -70.56
CA PRO A 156 -21.25 -14.62 -70.87
C PRO A 156 -20.39 -14.53 -72.18
N TYR A 157 -20.87 -13.72 -73.09
CA TYR A 157 -20.16 -13.37 -74.30
C TYR A 157 -19.98 -11.88 -74.43
N MET A 158 -18.90 -11.49 -75.12
CA MET A 158 -18.64 -10.10 -75.43
C MET A 158 -18.28 -10.02 -76.94
N ARG A 159 -18.79 -8.98 -77.57
CA ARG A 159 -18.44 -8.70 -78.98
C ARG A 159 -17.25 -7.73 -79.00
N ILE A 160 -16.17 -8.08 -79.69
CA ILE A 160 -15.04 -7.20 -80.02
C ILE A 160 -15.00 -6.92 -81.46
N ALA A 161 -14.98 -5.66 -81.86
CA ALA A 161 -14.83 -5.25 -83.21
C ALA A 161 -13.55 -4.44 -83.41
N VAL A 162 -12.80 -4.79 -84.45
CA VAL A 162 -11.53 -4.12 -84.81
C VAL A 162 -11.57 -3.69 -86.28
N ALA A 163 -11.34 -2.40 -86.52
CA ALA A 163 -11.22 -1.83 -87.82
C ALA A 163 -9.77 -1.86 -88.29
N GLY A 164 -9.57 -2.21 -89.53
CA GLY A 164 -8.25 -2.20 -90.17
C GLY A 164 -7.62 -0.80 -90.21
N ASN A 165 -6.31 -0.75 -90.29
CA ASN A 165 -5.55 0.50 -90.30
C ASN A 165 -5.80 1.38 -91.57
N ARG A 166 -6.37 0.83 -92.63
CA ARG A 166 -6.69 1.55 -93.86
C ARG A 166 -8.20 1.52 -94.08
N ALA A 167 -8.76 2.58 -94.58
CA ALA A 167 -10.19 2.68 -94.83
C ALA A 167 -10.73 1.54 -95.73
N ALA A 168 -9.89 0.98 -96.62
CA ALA A 168 -10.21 -0.13 -97.49
C ALA A 168 -10.01 -1.54 -96.84
N ALA A 169 -9.60 -1.64 -95.59
CA ALA A 169 -9.29 -2.95 -94.96
C ALA A 169 -10.49 -3.67 -94.35
N GLY A 170 -11.61 -2.99 -94.15
CA GLY A 170 -12.79 -3.55 -93.49
C GLY A 170 -12.72 -3.64 -91.96
N ILE A 171 -13.69 -4.37 -91.43
CA ILE A 171 -13.85 -4.54 -89.99
C ILE A 171 -14.03 -6.02 -89.67
N VAL A 172 -13.39 -6.48 -88.57
CA VAL A 172 -13.65 -7.79 -88.02
C VAL A 172 -14.48 -7.64 -86.75
N VAL A 173 -15.54 -8.41 -86.65
CA VAL A 173 -16.38 -8.51 -85.46
C VAL A 173 -16.31 -9.94 -84.92
N ALA A 174 -15.92 -10.11 -83.73
CA ALA A 174 -15.79 -11.41 -83.08
C ALA A 174 -16.67 -11.51 -81.82
N ASP A 175 -17.36 -12.64 -81.70
CA ASP A 175 -18.02 -13.02 -80.43
C ASP A 175 -17.03 -13.82 -79.57
N ILE A 176 -16.74 -13.31 -78.41
CA ILE A 176 -15.76 -13.86 -77.47
C ILE A 176 -16.50 -14.51 -76.34
N ASN A 177 -16.18 -15.76 -76.04
CA ASN A 177 -16.63 -16.43 -74.81
C ASN A 177 -15.75 -16.02 -73.63
N LEU A 178 -16.34 -15.45 -72.57
CA LEU A 178 -15.64 -14.95 -71.39
C LEU A 178 -15.35 -16.04 -70.35
N LYS A 179 -15.64 -17.33 -70.69
CA LYS A 179 -15.37 -18.45 -69.78
C LYS A 179 -13.90 -18.52 -69.34
N LEU A 180 -12.95 -18.19 -70.19
CA LEU A 180 -11.52 -18.15 -69.89
C LEU A 180 -11.19 -17.09 -68.83
N ILE A 181 -12.01 -16.04 -68.65
CA ILE A 181 -11.86 -15.05 -67.63
C ILE A 181 -12.25 -15.65 -66.28
N TRP A 182 -13.19 -16.59 -66.22
CA TRP A 182 -13.51 -17.31 -65.00
C TRP A 182 -12.32 -18.10 -64.48
N ASP A 183 -11.57 -18.78 -65.34
CA ASP A 183 -10.38 -19.54 -64.96
C ASP A 183 -9.31 -18.60 -64.38
N ILE A 184 -9.16 -17.41 -64.98
CA ILE A 184 -8.25 -16.38 -64.47
C ILE A 184 -8.67 -15.93 -63.04
N ILE A 185 -9.96 -15.65 -62.86
CA ILE A 185 -10.50 -15.14 -61.58
C ILE A 185 -10.55 -16.25 -60.53
N ALA A 186 -10.95 -17.47 -60.90
CA ALA A 186 -10.97 -18.63 -59.99
C ALA A 186 -9.58 -19.03 -59.45
N ALA A 187 -8.54 -18.72 -60.25
CA ALA A 187 -7.15 -18.98 -59.84
C ALA A 187 -6.62 -17.95 -58.82
N ILE A 188 -7.31 -16.84 -58.61
CA ILE A 188 -6.90 -15.78 -57.64
C ILE A 188 -7.46 -16.11 -56.29
N LYS A 189 -6.56 -16.48 -55.37
CA LYS A 189 -6.86 -16.74 -53.96
C LYS A 189 -6.29 -15.63 -53.12
N ILE A 190 -7.11 -15.04 -52.27
CA ILE A 190 -6.75 -13.96 -51.36
C ILE A 190 -6.88 -14.51 -49.93
N GLY A 191 -5.76 -14.87 -49.31
CA GLY A 191 -5.79 -15.66 -48.07
C GLY A 191 -6.37 -17.07 -48.33
N ASP A 192 -7.12 -17.59 -47.37
CA ASP A 192 -7.71 -18.93 -47.41
C ASP A 192 -9.09 -18.95 -48.09
N THR A 193 -9.93 -17.94 -47.85
CA THR A 193 -11.33 -17.89 -48.29
C THR A 193 -11.67 -16.64 -49.13
N GLY A 194 -10.76 -15.67 -49.18
CA GLY A 194 -10.92 -14.47 -50.00
C GLY A 194 -10.77 -14.76 -51.50
N HIS A 195 -11.42 -13.97 -52.32
CA HIS A 195 -11.45 -14.16 -53.78
C HIS A 195 -11.66 -12.84 -54.52
N ALA A 196 -11.48 -12.89 -55.83
CA ALA A 196 -11.78 -11.78 -56.71
C ALA A 196 -13.06 -12.06 -57.52
N LEU A 197 -13.74 -10.99 -57.91
CA LEU A 197 -14.88 -11.02 -58.81
C LEU A 197 -14.79 -9.85 -59.80
N VAL A 198 -15.49 -9.96 -60.92
CA VAL A 198 -15.47 -8.94 -61.97
C VAL A 198 -16.92 -8.54 -62.31
N VAL A 199 -17.15 -7.23 -62.30
CA VAL A 199 -18.44 -6.63 -62.65
C VAL A 199 -18.30 -5.65 -63.80
N ASP A 200 -19.32 -5.51 -64.58
CA ASP A 200 -19.39 -4.50 -65.62
C ASP A 200 -19.76 -3.11 -65.12
N ASP A 201 -19.89 -2.12 -66.02
CA ASP A 201 -20.26 -0.76 -65.63
C ASP A 201 -21.68 -0.66 -65.05
N THR A 202 -22.55 -1.64 -65.31
CA THR A 202 -23.92 -1.69 -64.79
C THR A 202 -24.05 -2.48 -63.47
N GLY A 203 -22.92 -2.96 -62.90
CA GLY A 203 -22.92 -3.79 -61.69
C GLY A 203 -23.29 -5.25 -61.93
N ARG A 204 -23.35 -5.71 -63.15
CA ARG A 204 -23.64 -7.10 -63.50
C ARG A 204 -22.38 -7.95 -63.37
N LEU A 205 -22.51 -9.11 -62.75
CA LEU A 205 -21.40 -10.04 -62.52
C LEU A 205 -20.94 -10.70 -63.84
N ILE A 206 -19.66 -10.56 -64.17
CA ILE A 206 -19.02 -11.14 -65.35
C ILE A 206 -18.29 -12.43 -64.97
N ALA A 207 -17.53 -12.40 -63.91
CA ALA A 207 -16.75 -13.55 -63.48
C ALA A 207 -16.73 -13.63 -61.91
N HIS A 208 -16.85 -14.85 -61.42
CA HIS A 208 -16.83 -15.20 -60.03
C HIS A 208 -16.29 -16.62 -59.86
N PRO A 209 -15.56 -16.97 -58.76
CA PRO A 209 -15.12 -18.35 -58.52
C PRO A 209 -16.29 -19.35 -58.46
N ASP A 210 -17.42 -18.95 -57.90
CA ASP A 210 -18.65 -19.73 -57.97
C ASP A 210 -19.44 -19.34 -59.22
N ILE A 211 -19.35 -20.20 -60.24
CA ILE A 211 -20.01 -20.04 -61.53
C ILE A 211 -21.54 -19.96 -61.39
N SER A 212 -22.11 -20.59 -60.37
CA SER A 212 -23.56 -20.59 -60.12
C SER A 212 -24.12 -19.18 -59.88
N LEU A 213 -23.31 -18.29 -59.29
CA LEU A 213 -23.68 -16.88 -59.06
C LEU A 213 -23.69 -16.10 -60.36
N VAL A 214 -22.73 -16.33 -61.25
CA VAL A 214 -22.68 -15.69 -62.60
C VAL A 214 -23.89 -16.07 -63.43
N LEU A 215 -24.26 -17.35 -63.44
CA LEU A 215 -25.41 -17.84 -64.13
C LEU A 215 -26.74 -17.33 -63.64
N ARG A 216 -26.86 -17.16 -62.31
CA ARG A 216 -28.04 -16.58 -61.65
C ARG A 216 -28.17 -15.07 -61.88
N SER A 217 -27.05 -14.34 -61.86
CA SER A 217 -27.03 -12.88 -62.03
C SER A 217 -27.42 -12.43 -63.46
N GLY A 218 -27.44 -13.34 -64.46
CA GLY A 218 -27.98 -13.08 -65.79
C GLY A 218 -29.47 -12.70 -65.82
N ALA A 219 -30.24 -13.06 -64.79
CA ALA A 219 -31.66 -12.79 -64.62
C ALA A 219 -32.03 -11.54 -63.84
N GLY A 220 -31.07 -10.92 -63.14
CA GLY A 220 -31.32 -9.75 -62.29
C GLY A 220 -30.13 -8.80 -62.18
N ALA A 221 -30.27 -7.59 -62.74
CA ALA A 221 -29.30 -6.53 -62.53
C ALA A 221 -29.49 -5.93 -61.12
N GLY A 222 -28.45 -5.93 -60.27
CA GLY A 222 -28.50 -5.14 -59.05
C GLY A 222 -27.78 -5.66 -57.81
N ASP A 223 -27.53 -6.97 -57.68
CA ASP A 223 -26.99 -7.53 -56.44
C ASP A 223 -25.54 -7.07 -56.12
N PHE A 224 -24.75 -6.73 -57.14
CA PHE A 224 -23.37 -6.29 -57.01
C PHE A 224 -23.16 -4.76 -57.18
N ASP A 225 -24.19 -4.03 -57.60
CA ASP A 225 -24.08 -2.58 -57.82
C ASP A 225 -23.80 -1.82 -56.50
N ARG A 226 -24.42 -2.27 -55.42
CA ARG A 226 -24.12 -1.72 -54.07
C ARG A 226 -22.68 -1.98 -53.67
N LEU A 227 -22.17 -3.21 -53.87
CA LEU A 227 -20.78 -3.54 -53.55
C LEU A 227 -19.82 -2.71 -54.41
N LYS A 228 -20.08 -2.64 -55.73
CA LYS A 228 -19.32 -1.83 -56.68
C LYS A 228 -19.30 -0.35 -56.28
N SER A 229 -20.46 0.24 -55.97
CA SER A 229 -20.56 1.66 -55.65
C SER A 229 -19.79 2.03 -54.39
N VAL A 230 -19.92 1.23 -53.29
CA VAL A 230 -19.19 1.45 -52.03
C VAL A 230 -17.69 1.30 -52.23
N VAL A 231 -17.24 0.26 -52.90
CA VAL A 231 -15.80 0.00 -53.07
C VAL A 231 -15.16 0.96 -54.09
N SER A 232 -15.89 1.38 -55.13
CA SER A 232 -15.39 2.35 -56.10
C SER A 232 -15.28 3.77 -55.52
N ALA A 233 -16.16 4.13 -54.59
CA ALA A 233 -16.09 5.41 -53.84
C ALA A 233 -14.85 5.52 -52.94
N ALA A 234 -14.22 4.42 -52.60
CA ALA A 234 -13.03 4.37 -51.77
C ALA A 234 -11.71 4.66 -52.49
N ASN A 235 -11.75 4.95 -53.78
CA ASN A 235 -10.59 5.37 -54.59
C ASN A 235 -9.35 4.46 -54.45
N GLY A 236 -9.55 3.14 -54.50
CA GLY A 236 -8.44 2.19 -54.40
C GLY A 236 -7.95 1.88 -53.00
N SER A 237 -8.69 2.26 -51.97
CA SER A 237 -8.46 1.85 -50.59
C SER A 237 -9.40 0.71 -50.18
N ALA A 238 -8.93 -0.19 -49.35
CA ALA A 238 -9.75 -1.28 -48.83
C ALA A 238 -10.82 -0.76 -47.86
N VAL A 239 -12.07 -1.17 -48.08
CA VAL A 239 -13.24 -0.74 -47.29
C VAL A 239 -13.98 -1.95 -46.77
N ALA A 240 -14.39 -1.87 -45.50
CA ALA A 240 -15.29 -2.87 -44.93
C ALA A 240 -16.72 -2.66 -45.46
N THR A 241 -17.29 -3.69 -46.02
CA THR A 241 -18.63 -3.69 -46.62
C THR A 241 -19.30 -5.06 -46.43
N THR A 242 -20.48 -5.22 -46.98
CA THR A 242 -21.18 -6.51 -46.99
C THR A 242 -20.93 -7.20 -48.29
N GLY A 243 -20.43 -8.41 -48.28
CA GLY A 243 -20.23 -9.25 -49.44
C GLY A 243 -21.56 -9.83 -49.98
N GLU A 244 -21.42 -10.64 -51.04
CA GLU A 244 -22.55 -11.30 -51.70
C GLU A 244 -23.34 -12.26 -50.80
N ASP A 245 -22.65 -12.89 -49.85
CA ASP A 245 -23.24 -13.82 -48.88
C ASP A 245 -23.89 -13.10 -47.65
N GLY A 246 -23.97 -11.76 -47.67
CA GLY A 246 -24.45 -10.98 -46.53
C GLY A 246 -23.43 -10.91 -45.37
N LYS A 247 -22.25 -11.49 -45.51
CA LYS A 247 -21.20 -11.46 -44.50
C LYS A 247 -20.35 -10.19 -44.63
N PRO A 248 -19.79 -9.68 -43.50
CA PRO A 248 -18.87 -8.55 -43.55
C PRO A 248 -17.56 -8.96 -44.25
N VAL A 249 -17.17 -8.21 -45.28
CA VAL A 249 -15.92 -8.37 -46.01
C VAL A 249 -15.13 -7.08 -46.08
N VAL A 250 -13.82 -7.19 -46.23
CA VAL A 250 -12.97 -6.07 -46.65
C VAL A 250 -12.74 -6.22 -48.15
N ALA A 251 -13.09 -5.20 -48.91
CA ALA A 251 -13.01 -5.23 -50.35
C ALA A 251 -12.29 -3.99 -50.91
N LEU A 252 -11.64 -4.19 -52.06
CA LEU A 252 -10.95 -3.15 -52.84
C LEU A 252 -11.26 -3.35 -54.33
N SER A 253 -11.41 -2.26 -55.09
CA SER A 253 -11.65 -2.32 -56.53
C SER A 253 -10.52 -1.70 -57.34
N VAL A 254 -10.27 -2.34 -58.51
CA VAL A 254 -9.39 -1.82 -59.55
C VAL A 254 -10.14 -1.89 -60.88
N ARG A 255 -10.10 -0.80 -61.63
CA ARG A 255 -10.75 -0.75 -62.98
C ARG A 255 -9.82 -1.27 -64.04
N ALA A 256 -10.29 -2.22 -64.86
CA ALA A 256 -9.63 -2.65 -66.10
C ALA A 256 -9.95 -1.65 -67.24
N ALA A 257 -8.95 -0.83 -67.61
CA ALA A 257 -9.16 0.41 -68.36
C ALA A 257 -9.77 0.16 -69.78
N ASN A 258 -9.39 -0.91 -70.47
CA ASN A 258 -9.78 -1.15 -71.86
C ASN A 258 -11.24 -1.53 -72.03
N VAL A 259 -11.80 -2.26 -71.09
CA VAL A 259 -13.16 -2.83 -71.17
C VAL A 259 -14.17 -2.18 -70.23
N GLY A 260 -13.70 -1.26 -69.33
CA GLY A 260 -14.56 -0.58 -68.41
C GLY A 260 -14.99 -1.44 -67.21
N TRP A 261 -14.48 -2.68 -67.06
CA TRP A 261 -14.86 -3.58 -65.98
C TRP A 261 -14.16 -3.25 -64.71
N THR A 262 -14.81 -3.57 -63.60
CA THR A 262 -14.26 -3.38 -62.26
C THR A 262 -13.96 -4.74 -61.62
N VAL A 263 -12.69 -4.96 -61.31
CA VAL A 263 -12.24 -6.11 -60.53
C VAL A 263 -12.36 -5.74 -59.05
N ILE A 264 -13.05 -6.55 -58.28
CA ILE A 264 -13.21 -6.39 -56.82
C ILE A 264 -12.53 -7.57 -56.16
N ALA A 265 -11.50 -7.29 -55.35
CA ALA A 265 -10.85 -8.25 -54.47
C ALA A 265 -11.48 -8.14 -53.09
N GLN A 266 -11.91 -9.26 -52.52
CA GLN A 266 -12.55 -9.28 -51.21
C GLN A 266 -12.04 -10.40 -50.32
N GLN A 267 -12.02 -10.13 -49.00
CA GLN A 267 -11.68 -11.11 -47.98
C GLN A 267 -12.63 -10.97 -46.80
N PRO A 268 -13.13 -12.08 -46.21
CA PRO A 268 -13.96 -12.01 -45.00
C PRO A 268 -13.26 -11.31 -43.84
N VAL A 269 -13.97 -10.42 -43.15
CA VAL A 269 -13.42 -9.65 -41.99
C VAL A 269 -12.86 -10.58 -40.91
N MET A 270 -13.52 -11.71 -40.66
CA MET A 270 -13.05 -12.66 -39.64
C MET A 270 -11.68 -13.25 -39.97
N GLU A 271 -11.38 -13.50 -41.23
CA GLU A 271 -10.08 -13.98 -41.69
C GLU A 271 -9.04 -12.84 -41.74
N ALA A 272 -9.43 -11.70 -42.32
CA ALA A 272 -8.58 -10.52 -42.41
C ALA A 272 -8.01 -10.05 -41.08
N PHE A 273 -8.73 -10.32 -39.98
CA PHE A 273 -8.31 -9.96 -38.61
C PHE A 273 -7.94 -11.16 -37.73
N GLU A 274 -7.76 -12.35 -38.29
CA GLU A 274 -7.41 -13.55 -37.53
C GLU A 274 -6.04 -13.44 -36.86
N SER A 275 -5.05 -12.90 -37.56
CA SER A 275 -3.71 -12.64 -37.04
C SER A 275 -3.73 -11.69 -35.81
N ILE A 276 -4.56 -10.63 -35.90
CA ILE A 276 -4.75 -9.69 -34.79
C ILE A 276 -5.42 -10.38 -33.59
N ARG A 277 -6.47 -11.17 -33.83
CA ARG A 277 -7.16 -11.91 -32.79
C ARG A 277 -6.24 -12.87 -32.06
N ALA A 278 -5.40 -13.59 -32.79
CA ALA A 278 -4.39 -14.47 -32.21
C ALA A 278 -3.34 -13.69 -31.40
N ALA A 279 -2.89 -12.54 -31.91
CA ALA A 279 -1.98 -11.65 -31.18
C ALA A 279 -2.63 -11.11 -29.90
N LEU A 280 -3.88 -10.64 -29.96
CA LEU A 280 -4.63 -10.16 -28.80
C LEU A 280 -4.82 -11.24 -27.73
N TRP A 281 -5.13 -12.49 -28.13
CA TRP A 281 -5.22 -13.61 -27.20
C TRP A 281 -3.89 -13.90 -26.50
N ARG A 282 -2.77 -13.90 -27.24
CA ARG A 282 -1.43 -14.07 -26.64
C ARG A 282 -1.10 -12.95 -25.67
N SER A 283 -1.35 -11.70 -26.07
CA SER A 283 -1.12 -10.55 -25.20
C SER A 283 -1.99 -10.60 -23.94
N LEU A 284 -3.26 -11.01 -24.06
CA LEU A 284 -4.18 -11.14 -22.91
C LEU A 284 -3.70 -12.21 -21.93
N VAL A 285 -3.24 -13.35 -22.43
CA VAL A 285 -2.67 -14.42 -21.58
C VAL A 285 -1.40 -13.94 -20.89
N LEU A 286 -0.50 -13.26 -21.60
CA LEU A 286 0.72 -12.70 -21.02
C LEU A 286 0.43 -11.64 -19.95
N ILE A 287 -0.56 -10.76 -20.19
CA ILE A 287 -1.03 -9.79 -19.20
C ILE A 287 -1.58 -10.51 -17.97
N ALA A 288 -2.41 -11.53 -18.15
CA ALA A 288 -2.97 -12.29 -17.03
C ALA A 288 -1.88 -12.95 -16.17
N ILE A 289 -0.89 -13.58 -16.81
CA ILE A 289 0.27 -14.16 -16.14
C ILE A 289 1.08 -13.06 -15.43
N GLY A 290 1.31 -11.93 -16.09
CA GLY A 290 2.04 -10.79 -15.53
C GLY A 290 1.32 -10.19 -14.32
N ILE A 291 0.00 -10.03 -14.37
CA ILE A 291 -0.82 -9.58 -13.24
C ILE A 291 -0.74 -10.58 -12.08
N ALA A 292 -0.88 -11.87 -12.33
CA ALA A 292 -0.77 -12.90 -11.30
C ALA A 292 0.62 -12.88 -10.66
N PHE A 293 1.68 -12.78 -11.44
CA PHE A 293 3.04 -12.66 -10.95
C PHE A 293 3.25 -11.38 -10.14
N ALA A 294 2.77 -10.23 -10.64
CA ALA A 294 2.84 -8.96 -9.95
C ALA A 294 2.11 -9.00 -8.60
N PHE A 295 0.94 -9.66 -8.56
CA PHE A 295 0.16 -9.85 -7.34
C PHE A 295 0.93 -10.67 -6.30
N VAL A 296 1.47 -11.83 -6.71
CA VAL A 296 2.26 -12.70 -5.82
C VAL A 296 3.51 -11.97 -5.32
N LEU A 297 4.23 -11.29 -6.20
CA LEU A 297 5.44 -10.56 -5.84
C LEU A 297 5.15 -9.39 -4.90
N ALA A 298 4.11 -8.60 -5.20
CA ALA A 298 3.70 -7.47 -4.37
C ALA A 298 3.20 -7.94 -2.99
N TYR A 299 2.42 -9.02 -2.96
CA TYR A 299 1.96 -9.63 -1.71
C TYR A 299 3.12 -10.14 -0.87
N TRP A 300 4.03 -10.92 -1.46
CA TRP A 300 5.20 -11.47 -0.78
C TRP A 300 6.11 -10.36 -0.21
N ARG A 301 6.39 -9.33 -1.02
CA ARG A 301 7.18 -8.17 -0.57
C ARG A 301 6.49 -7.38 0.53
N ALA A 302 5.19 -7.13 0.39
CA ALA A 302 4.42 -6.41 1.39
C ALA A 302 4.37 -7.16 2.73
N CYS A 303 4.18 -8.49 2.72
CA CYS A 303 4.23 -9.32 3.92
C CYS A 303 5.62 -9.30 4.57
N ARG A 304 6.69 -9.42 3.76
CA ARG A 304 8.06 -9.44 4.27
C ARG A 304 8.47 -8.14 4.96
N MET A 305 7.89 -7.01 4.56
CA MET A 305 8.12 -5.72 5.24
C MET A 305 7.17 -5.49 6.42
N TRP A 306 5.90 -5.88 6.28
CA TRP A 306 4.89 -5.55 7.27
C TRP A 306 5.03 -6.35 8.57
N VAL A 307 5.39 -7.64 8.49
CA VAL A 307 5.54 -8.51 9.66
C VAL A 307 6.60 -8.00 10.64
N PRO A 308 7.85 -7.69 10.21
CA PRO A 308 8.86 -7.13 11.10
C PRO A 308 8.47 -5.77 11.72
N ILE A 309 7.83 -4.90 10.93
CA ILE A 309 7.41 -3.58 11.42
C ILE A 309 6.37 -3.74 12.54
N ARG A 310 5.43 -4.67 12.40
CA ARG A 310 4.44 -4.94 13.43
C ARG A 310 5.05 -5.54 14.69
N GLN A 311 6.04 -6.44 14.53
CA GLN A 311 6.80 -6.98 15.67
C GLN A 311 7.56 -5.88 16.42
N LEU A 312 8.11 -4.88 15.70
CA LEU A 312 8.71 -3.70 16.32
C LEU A 312 7.68 -2.86 17.08
N GLU A 313 6.51 -2.59 16.46
CA GLU A 313 5.43 -1.82 17.09
C GLU A 313 4.97 -2.48 18.39
N ASP A 314 4.65 -3.79 18.35
CA ASP A 314 4.24 -4.58 19.52
C ASP A 314 5.35 -4.62 20.61
N GLY A 315 6.62 -4.73 20.19
CA GLY A 315 7.76 -4.73 21.09
C GLY A 315 7.97 -3.38 21.79
N VAL A 316 7.87 -2.29 21.04
CA VAL A 316 7.98 -0.92 21.58
C VAL A 316 6.84 -0.62 22.56
N GLU A 317 5.61 -1.04 22.26
CA GLU A 317 4.47 -0.88 23.16
C GLU A 317 4.69 -1.61 24.50
N ARG A 318 5.19 -2.85 24.46
CA ARG A 318 5.52 -3.63 25.68
C ARG A 318 6.63 -2.98 26.49
N ILE A 319 7.70 -2.50 25.85
CA ILE A 319 8.77 -1.77 26.53
C ILE A 319 8.22 -0.48 27.15
N GLY A 320 7.31 0.23 26.45
CA GLY A 320 6.63 1.42 26.97
C GLY A 320 5.74 1.15 28.18
N MET A 321 5.19 -0.07 28.31
CA MET A 321 4.45 -0.53 29.49
C MET A 321 5.37 -1.03 30.63
N GLY A 322 6.69 -0.89 30.51
CA GLY A 322 7.65 -1.29 31.52
C GLY A 322 8.09 -2.76 31.46
N GLN A 323 7.75 -3.51 30.41
CA GLN A 323 8.17 -4.89 30.23
C GLN A 323 9.54 -4.95 29.54
N PHE A 324 10.60 -4.56 30.25
CA PHE A 324 11.96 -4.45 29.69
C PHE A 324 12.63 -5.80 29.41
N ASP A 325 12.06 -6.92 29.88
CA ASP A 325 12.57 -8.27 29.62
C ASP A 325 12.18 -8.78 28.21
N HIS A 326 11.23 -8.10 27.55
CA HIS A 326 10.81 -8.46 26.21
C HIS A 326 11.92 -8.17 25.20
N ARG A 327 12.21 -9.15 24.32
CA ARG A 327 13.21 -9.02 23.25
C ARG A 327 12.53 -9.11 21.89
N ILE A 328 12.83 -8.14 21.03
CA ILE A 328 12.36 -8.10 19.66
C ILE A 328 13.32 -8.94 18.80
N ALA A 329 12.82 -10.07 18.26
CA ALA A 329 13.60 -10.97 17.41
C ALA A 329 13.19 -10.80 15.93
N ILE A 330 13.99 -10.07 15.16
CA ILE A 330 13.81 -9.87 13.72
C ILE A 330 15.05 -10.39 13.01
N HIS A 331 14.84 -11.23 11.97
CA HIS A 331 15.91 -11.84 11.19
C HIS A 331 15.75 -11.48 9.71
N SER A 332 15.66 -10.18 9.41
CA SER A 332 15.42 -9.67 8.05
C SER A 332 16.71 -9.41 7.27
N ARG A 333 17.87 -9.39 7.93
CA ARG A 333 19.20 -9.06 7.37
C ARG A 333 19.24 -7.69 6.69
N ASP A 334 18.51 -6.72 7.23
CA ASP A 334 18.40 -5.34 6.75
C ASP A 334 18.41 -4.36 7.94
N GLU A 335 18.05 -3.12 7.68
CA GLU A 335 18.01 -2.04 8.66
C GLU A 335 16.99 -2.30 9.79
N LEU A 336 15.96 -3.13 9.54
CA LEU A 336 14.95 -3.49 10.55
C LEU A 336 15.53 -4.41 11.62
N GLU A 337 16.42 -5.33 11.25
CA GLU A 337 17.16 -6.16 12.22
C GLU A 337 18.09 -5.31 13.08
N GLN A 338 18.82 -4.36 12.47
CA GLN A 338 19.68 -3.44 13.21
C GLN A 338 18.87 -2.58 14.18
N LEU A 339 17.69 -2.13 13.76
CA LEU A 339 16.78 -1.36 14.61
C LEU A 339 16.29 -2.18 15.79
N ALA A 340 15.93 -3.45 15.58
CA ALA A 340 15.53 -4.36 16.66
C ALA A 340 16.66 -4.56 17.69
N VAL A 341 17.89 -4.73 17.24
CA VAL A 341 19.07 -4.82 18.13
C VAL A 341 19.22 -3.56 18.99
N ARG A 342 19.10 -2.38 18.38
CA ARG A 342 19.20 -1.11 19.11
C ARG A 342 18.05 -0.93 20.13
N PHE A 343 16.85 -1.35 19.78
CA PHE A 343 15.71 -1.36 20.72
C PHE A 343 15.96 -2.30 21.90
N ASN A 344 16.51 -3.49 21.66
CA ASN A 344 16.85 -4.43 22.71
C ASN A 344 17.93 -3.88 23.65
N GLN A 345 18.95 -3.17 23.12
CA GLN A 345 19.96 -2.50 23.92
C GLN A 345 19.35 -1.39 24.79
N MET A 346 18.47 -0.56 24.21
CA MET A 346 17.77 0.47 24.97
C MET A 346 16.89 -0.13 26.08
N ALA A 347 16.19 -1.25 25.83
CA ALA A 347 15.40 -1.95 26.83
C ALA A 347 16.26 -2.45 28.00
N GLU A 348 17.46 -2.96 27.72
CA GLU A 348 18.43 -3.40 28.72
C GLU A 348 18.96 -2.24 29.57
N GLU A 349 19.28 -1.10 28.96
CA GLU A 349 19.68 0.11 29.69
C GLU A 349 18.57 0.65 30.57
N LEU A 350 17.31 0.62 30.10
CA LEU A 350 16.15 1.02 30.89
C LEU A 350 15.91 0.08 32.08
N ALA A 351 16.03 -1.24 31.87
CA ALA A 351 15.94 -2.23 32.96
C ALA A 351 17.02 -2.00 34.03
N ALA A 352 18.26 -1.79 33.60
CA ALA A 352 19.37 -1.49 34.53
C ALA A 352 19.17 -0.18 35.28
N SER A 353 18.65 0.85 34.60
CA SER A 353 18.32 2.14 35.22
C SER A 353 17.21 2.02 36.25
N GLN A 354 16.16 1.24 35.94
CA GLN A 354 15.07 0.99 36.89
C GLN A 354 15.56 0.25 38.13
N GLN A 355 16.35 -0.84 37.94
CA GLN A 355 16.94 -1.57 39.09
C GLN A 355 17.82 -0.67 39.96
N LYS A 356 18.61 0.20 39.32
CA LYS A 356 19.42 1.18 40.04
C LYS A 356 18.56 2.15 40.87
N SER A 357 17.48 2.64 40.26
CA SER A 357 16.53 3.54 40.94
C SER A 357 15.83 2.85 42.11
N GLU A 358 15.38 1.60 41.94
CA GLU A 358 14.78 0.81 43.03
C GLU A 358 15.77 0.56 44.17
N ARG A 359 17.03 0.25 43.80
CA ARG A 359 18.08 0.07 44.81
C ARG A 359 18.37 1.35 45.60
N ILE A 360 18.42 2.50 44.93
CA ILE A 360 18.58 3.80 45.56
C ILE A 360 17.38 4.08 46.49
N ASN A 361 16.16 3.82 46.06
CA ASN A 361 14.94 4.02 46.85
C ASN A 361 14.92 3.14 48.10
N ARG A 362 15.41 1.89 48.03
CA ARG A 362 15.58 1.05 49.24
C ARG A 362 16.62 1.61 50.18
N LEU A 363 17.73 2.13 49.67
CA LEU A 363 18.77 2.76 50.51
C LEU A 363 18.27 4.03 51.18
N LYS A 364 17.42 4.82 50.57
CA LYS A 364 16.81 6.03 51.14
C LYS A 364 15.99 5.75 52.41
N GLN A 365 15.42 4.53 52.54
CA GLN A 365 14.65 4.15 53.73
C GLN A 365 15.47 4.08 55.02
N PHE A 366 16.80 4.01 54.93
CA PHE A 366 17.69 4.04 56.11
C PHE A 366 18.07 5.44 56.54
N LEU A 367 17.64 6.47 55.82
CA LEU A 367 17.88 7.88 56.17
C LEU A 367 16.57 8.55 56.58
N ALA A 368 16.68 9.57 57.46
CA ALA A 368 15.53 10.43 57.72
C ALA A 368 15.08 11.11 56.41
N PRO A 369 13.76 11.20 56.09
CA PRO A 369 13.27 11.72 54.81
C PRO A 369 13.86 13.10 54.47
N GLN A 370 13.99 14.00 55.42
CA GLN A 370 14.57 15.34 55.22
C GLN A 370 16.06 15.29 54.88
N VAL A 371 16.80 14.31 55.41
CA VAL A 371 18.22 14.09 55.07
C VAL A 371 18.37 13.44 53.70
N ALA A 372 17.49 12.50 53.37
CA ALA A 372 17.48 11.85 52.04
C ALA A 372 17.22 12.86 50.92
N GLU A 373 16.31 13.81 51.14
CA GLU A 373 15.98 14.89 50.18
C GLU A 373 17.17 15.85 49.97
N LEU A 374 17.90 16.20 51.04
CA LEU A 374 19.12 17.02 50.95
C LEU A 374 20.24 16.33 50.18
N VAL A 375 20.41 15.03 50.37
CA VAL A 375 21.40 14.23 49.64
C VAL A 375 21.05 14.17 48.15
N GLU A 376 19.78 14.10 47.82
CA GLU A 376 19.30 14.05 46.41
C GLU A 376 19.53 15.37 45.66
N HIS A 377 19.29 16.51 46.33
CA HIS A 377 19.45 17.84 45.75
C HIS A 377 20.89 18.38 45.80
N SER A 378 21.84 17.54 46.23
CA SER A 378 23.29 17.88 46.28
C SER A 378 23.61 19.12 47.13
N ASP A 379 22.81 19.41 48.15
CA ASP A 379 23.02 20.56 49.02
C ASP A 379 24.07 20.19 50.12
N GLN A 380 25.29 19.93 49.65
CA GLN A 380 26.41 19.51 50.50
C GLN A 380 26.69 20.50 51.62
N GLY A 381 26.45 21.79 51.40
CA GLY A 381 26.67 22.81 52.42
C GLY A 381 25.79 22.70 53.65
N LEU A 382 24.62 22.07 53.54
CA LEU A 382 23.71 21.82 54.69
C LEU A 382 24.08 20.54 55.47
N LEU A 383 24.87 19.67 54.89
CA LEU A 383 25.37 18.45 55.51
C LEU A 383 26.71 18.67 56.24
N ASP A 384 27.47 19.69 55.86
CA ASP A 384 28.70 20.09 56.54
C ASP A 384 28.38 20.82 57.82
N GLY A 385 28.86 20.36 58.92
CA GLY A 385 28.57 20.80 60.29
C GLY A 385 28.30 22.31 60.52
N GLN A 386 27.03 22.68 60.65
CA GLN A 386 26.58 24.07 60.85
C GLN A 386 26.19 24.32 62.31
N ARG A 387 26.60 25.47 62.85
CA ARG A 387 26.11 25.90 64.16
C ARG A 387 24.71 26.50 64.02
N ARG A 388 23.73 25.87 64.67
CA ARG A 388 22.33 26.27 64.56
C ARG A 388 21.63 26.13 65.86
N GLU A 389 20.67 26.98 66.14
CA GLU A 389 19.80 26.83 67.28
C GLU A 389 18.78 25.73 66.98
N VAL A 390 18.76 24.71 67.85
CA VAL A 390 17.90 23.54 67.68
C VAL A 390 17.08 23.24 68.89
N VAL A 391 15.96 22.59 68.73
CA VAL A 391 15.25 21.93 69.79
C VAL A 391 15.57 20.44 69.76
N ALA A 392 16.28 19.97 70.78
CA ALA A 392 16.54 18.54 70.91
C ALA A 392 15.47 17.91 71.82
N ILE A 393 14.91 16.81 71.29
CA ILE A 393 13.88 16.05 72.03
C ILE A 393 14.39 14.62 72.15
N PHE A 394 14.38 14.13 73.37
CA PHE A 394 14.63 12.74 73.70
C PHE A 394 13.38 12.15 74.30
N GLY A 395 13.04 10.95 73.89
CA GLY A 395 11.97 10.15 74.45
C GLY A 395 12.49 8.76 74.81
N ASP A 396 11.99 8.16 75.85
CA ASP A 396 12.47 6.86 76.33
C ASP A 396 11.35 6.08 77.01
N LEU A 397 11.29 4.75 76.72
CA LEU A 397 10.27 3.88 77.28
C LEU A 397 10.59 3.52 78.77
N ARG A 398 9.72 3.88 79.70
CA ARG A 398 9.87 3.57 81.13
C ARG A 398 9.52 2.11 81.40
N GLY A 399 10.40 1.42 82.12
CA GLY A 399 10.23 0.01 82.43
C GLY A 399 10.60 -0.98 81.35
N PHE A 400 11.07 -0.47 80.20
CA PHE A 400 11.40 -1.31 79.02
C PHE A 400 12.54 -2.30 79.33
N THR A 401 13.60 -1.90 80.04
CA THR A 401 14.71 -2.78 80.44
C THR A 401 14.23 -3.98 81.27
N ALA A 402 13.32 -3.78 82.21
CA ALA A 402 12.75 -4.87 82.96
C ALA A 402 11.81 -5.76 82.18
N PHE A 403 11.09 -5.17 81.20
CA PHE A 403 10.24 -5.89 80.26
C PHE A 403 11.09 -6.74 79.30
N SER A 404 12.09 -6.15 78.65
CA SER A 404 12.93 -6.84 77.66
C SER A 404 13.77 -7.99 78.27
N ALA A 405 14.08 -7.92 79.57
CA ALA A 405 14.77 -9.01 80.24
C ALA A 405 13.89 -10.24 80.53
N ARG A 406 12.56 -10.10 80.45
CA ARG A 406 11.58 -11.18 80.72
C ARG A 406 10.78 -11.63 79.54
N ALA A 407 10.62 -10.78 78.53
CA ALA A 407 9.82 -11.06 77.38
C ALA A 407 10.60 -11.84 76.29
N GLU A 408 9.92 -12.62 75.53
CA GLU A 408 10.52 -13.28 74.36
C GLU A 408 11.01 -12.22 73.31
N PRO A 409 12.13 -12.48 72.60
CA PRO A 409 12.73 -11.51 71.69
C PRO A 409 11.77 -10.99 70.63
N ASP A 410 10.90 -11.87 70.08
CA ASP A 410 9.93 -11.50 69.04
C ASP A 410 8.88 -10.51 69.56
N VAL A 411 8.46 -10.64 70.84
CA VAL A 411 7.55 -9.72 71.48
C VAL A 411 8.22 -8.36 71.71
N VAL A 412 9.49 -8.37 72.09
CA VAL A 412 10.28 -7.12 72.25
C VAL A 412 10.39 -6.38 70.97
N ILE A 413 10.70 -7.11 69.85
CA ILE A 413 10.77 -6.52 68.48
C ILE A 413 9.42 -5.97 68.08
N ALA A 414 8.32 -6.71 68.31
CA ALA A 414 6.98 -6.27 67.93
C ALA A 414 6.58 -4.97 68.72
N VAL A 415 6.88 -4.86 70.01
CA VAL A 415 6.66 -3.64 70.79
C VAL A 415 7.49 -2.47 70.26
N LEU A 416 8.79 -2.69 69.97
CA LEU A 416 9.65 -1.66 69.40
C LEU A 416 9.18 -1.22 68.03
N ARG A 417 8.73 -2.13 67.15
CA ARG A 417 8.22 -1.80 65.87
C ARG A 417 6.98 -0.89 65.93
N GLN A 418 6.01 -1.22 66.77
CA GLN A 418 4.83 -0.38 67.01
C GLN A 418 5.22 1.00 67.57
N TYR A 419 6.16 1.04 68.49
CA TYR A 419 6.70 2.27 69.07
C TYR A 419 7.39 3.15 68.02
N TYR A 420 8.28 2.56 67.20
CA TYR A 420 9.00 3.28 66.13
C TYR A 420 8.07 3.82 65.06
N GLU A 421 7.06 3.06 64.70
CA GLU A 421 6.08 3.50 63.71
C GLU A 421 5.22 4.66 64.26
N ALA A 422 4.76 4.58 65.46
CA ALA A 422 4.02 5.66 66.12
C ALA A 422 4.85 6.95 66.21
N ILE A 423 6.10 6.85 66.67
CA ILE A 423 7.01 8.00 66.77
C ILE A 423 7.37 8.57 65.44
N GLY A 424 7.66 7.71 64.47
CA GLY A 424 7.98 8.11 63.09
C GLY A 424 6.83 8.88 62.45
N ALA A 425 5.59 8.37 62.54
CA ALA A 425 4.41 9.03 62.05
C ALA A 425 4.13 10.40 62.68
N VAL A 426 4.36 10.53 63.97
CA VAL A 426 4.21 11.81 64.67
C VAL A 426 5.31 12.80 64.27
N THR A 427 6.55 12.36 64.21
CA THR A 427 7.71 13.17 63.83
C THR A 427 7.53 13.72 62.37
N ALA A 428 7.08 12.90 61.47
CA ALA A 428 6.81 13.31 60.09
C ALA A 428 5.71 14.39 59.99
N ARG A 429 4.62 14.27 60.76
CA ARG A 429 3.54 15.29 60.80
C ARG A 429 4.02 16.66 61.23
N HIS A 430 4.99 16.69 62.09
CA HIS A 430 5.58 17.95 62.59
C HIS A 430 6.76 18.45 61.74
N ALA A 431 7.08 17.79 60.61
CA ALA A 431 8.25 18.09 59.81
C ALA A 431 9.55 18.18 60.62
N ALA A 432 9.65 17.36 61.69
CA ALA A 432 10.83 17.25 62.54
C ALA A 432 11.71 16.10 62.00
N THR A 433 12.97 16.12 62.38
CA THR A 433 13.94 15.13 61.86
C THR A 433 14.19 14.09 62.96
N LEU A 434 13.77 12.86 62.63
CA LEU A 434 14.13 11.70 63.48
C LEU A 434 15.60 11.36 63.19
N ILE A 435 16.43 11.52 64.22
CA ILE A 435 17.87 11.30 64.11
C ILE A 435 18.22 9.81 64.25
N ARG A 436 17.72 9.19 65.30
CA ARG A 436 17.97 7.77 65.57
C ARG A 436 17.00 7.19 66.58
N PHE A 437 16.81 5.92 66.49
CA PHE A 437 16.34 5.06 67.57
C PHE A 437 17.56 4.42 68.24
N ALA A 438 17.57 4.40 69.52
CA ALA A 438 18.65 3.79 70.33
C ALA A 438 18.01 2.82 71.33
N GLY A 439 17.63 1.63 70.91
CA GLY A 439 16.83 0.71 71.71
C GLY A 439 15.43 1.31 71.96
N ASP A 440 15.11 1.51 73.23
CA ASP A 440 13.89 2.14 73.70
C ASP A 440 13.91 3.68 73.64
N GLY A 441 15.07 4.26 73.43
CA GLY A 441 15.26 5.70 73.30
C GLY A 441 15.12 6.24 71.90
N VAL A 442 14.60 7.45 71.75
CA VAL A 442 14.49 8.16 70.44
C VAL A 442 15.07 9.57 70.60
N MET A 443 15.78 10.00 69.56
CA MET A 443 16.26 11.38 69.42
C MET A 443 15.64 12.04 68.23
N VAL A 444 15.01 13.19 68.44
CA VAL A 444 14.38 14.00 67.35
C VAL A 444 14.92 15.42 67.44
N LEU A 445 15.16 16.03 66.30
CA LEU A 445 15.53 17.43 66.17
C LEU A 445 14.42 18.24 65.51
N VAL A 446 14.20 19.46 65.98
CA VAL A 446 13.38 20.47 65.32
C VAL A 446 14.29 21.64 64.98
N ASN A 447 14.05 22.29 63.82
CA ASN A 447 14.84 23.36 63.25
C ASN A 447 16.17 22.90 62.61
N ALA A 448 16.30 21.60 62.37
CA ALA A 448 17.45 21.01 61.64
C ALA A 448 17.04 19.70 60.94
N PRO A 449 17.49 19.41 59.73
CA PRO A 449 18.28 20.27 58.82
C PRO A 449 17.48 21.44 58.23
N VAL A 450 16.17 21.33 58.19
CA VAL A 450 15.27 22.34 57.64
C VAL A 450 14.86 23.32 58.74
N ALA A 451 15.04 24.63 58.51
CA ALA A 451 14.63 25.67 59.40
C ALA A 451 13.10 25.74 59.55
N CYS A 452 12.63 26.06 60.74
CA CYS A 452 11.19 26.21 60.94
C CYS A 452 10.88 27.44 61.85
N GLU A 453 9.68 27.96 61.70
CA GLU A 453 9.17 29.01 62.60
C GLU A 453 8.79 28.44 63.94
N ASN A 454 9.06 29.22 65.00
CA ASN A 454 8.72 28.91 66.42
C ASN A 454 9.14 27.49 66.86
N PRO A 455 10.45 27.14 66.72
CA PRO A 455 10.92 25.78 66.95
C PRO A 455 10.61 25.25 68.40
N ALA A 456 10.65 26.10 69.41
CA ALA A 456 10.31 25.72 70.78
C ALA A 456 8.85 25.27 70.93
N GLN A 457 7.91 26.03 70.33
CA GLN A 457 6.49 25.69 70.35
C GLN A 457 6.21 24.40 69.57
N ARG A 458 6.85 24.27 68.37
CA ARG A 458 6.75 23.06 67.56
C ARG A 458 7.29 21.83 68.27
N GLY A 459 8.44 21.98 68.96
CA GLY A 459 9.05 20.90 69.71
C GLY A 459 8.15 20.41 70.90
N ILE A 460 7.53 21.32 71.64
CA ILE A 460 6.60 20.91 72.70
C ILE A 460 5.34 20.24 72.10
N ARG A 461 4.75 20.78 71.05
CA ARG A 461 3.58 20.15 70.39
C ARG A 461 3.92 18.76 69.88
N LEU A 462 5.08 18.60 69.27
CA LEU A 462 5.59 17.29 68.80
C LEU A 462 5.69 16.33 70.02
N ALA A 463 6.30 16.77 71.16
CA ALA A 463 6.45 15.93 72.30
C ALA A 463 5.09 15.55 72.95
N ILE A 464 4.12 16.47 72.96
CA ILE A 464 2.74 16.18 73.40
C ILE A 464 2.12 15.09 72.56
N ASP A 465 2.25 15.19 71.19
CA ASP A 465 1.70 14.21 70.26
C ASP A 465 2.45 12.87 70.40
N MET A 466 3.78 12.87 70.52
CA MET A 466 4.57 11.67 70.83
C MET A 466 4.08 10.97 72.07
N GLN A 467 3.95 11.74 73.17
CA GLN A 467 3.44 11.23 74.45
C GLN A 467 2.03 10.64 74.31
N ALA A 468 1.13 11.30 73.59
CA ALA A 468 -0.24 10.82 73.36
C ALA A 468 -0.26 9.53 72.55
N ALA A 469 0.55 9.44 71.47
CA ALA A 469 0.67 8.26 70.63
C ALA A 469 1.20 7.06 71.41
N VAL A 470 2.30 7.25 72.15
CA VAL A 470 2.89 6.17 72.96
C VAL A 470 2.00 5.79 74.13
N GLN A 471 1.28 6.75 74.76
CA GLN A 471 0.34 6.44 75.85
C GLN A 471 -0.81 5.54 75.36
N SER A 472 -1.28 5.73 74.16
CA SER A 472 -2.27 4.83 73.52
C SER A 472 -1.74 3.41 73.37
N LEU A 473 -0.48 3.26 72.95
CA LEU A 473 0.21 1.98 72.90
C LEU A 473 0.48 1.37 74.24
N ALA A 474 0.91 2.21 75.21
CA ALA A 474 1.16 1.80 76.58
C ALA A 474 -0.10 1.20 77.25
N ASN A 475 -1.25 1.79 77.03
CA ASN A 475 -2.55 1.25 77.49
C ASN A 475 -2.85 -0.12 76.85
N TYR A 476 -2.57 -0.25 75.58
CA TYR A 476 -2.73 -1.51 74.84
C TYR A 476 -1.77 -2.59 75.36
N TRP A 477 -0.48 -2.24 75.62
CA TRP A 477 0.53 -3.15 76.11
C TRP A 477 0.25 -3.54 77.60
N LYS A 478 -0.21 -2.58 78.38
CA LYS A 478 -0.58 -2.83 79.80
C LYS A 478 -1.71 -3.83 79.94
N ALA A 479 -2.71 -3.76 79.09
CA ALA A 479 -3.80 -4.74 79.03
C ALA A 479 -3.31 -6.19 78.70
N ARG A 480 -2.06 -6.32 78.22
CA ARG A 480 -1.38 -7.58 77.91
C ARG A 480 -0.24 -7.91 78.86
N GLY A 481 -0.19 -7.29 80.03
CA GLY A 481 0.81 -7.57 81.05
C GLY A 481 2.14 -6.81 80.92
N CYS A 482 2.26 -5.94 79.87
CA CYS A 482 3.50 -5.18 79.70
C CYS A 482 3.34 -3.76 80.24
N ALA A 483 3.89 -3.53 81.49
CA ALA A 483 3.86 -2.23 82.11
C ALA A 483 4.99 -1.32 81.59
N ILE A 484 4.75 -0.69 80.44
CA ILE A 484 5.69 0.22 79.81
C ILE A 484 5.07 1.61 79.78
N GLY A 485 5.84 2.62 80.24
CA GLY A 485 5.49 4.03 80.17
C GLY A 485 6.37 4.80 79.19
N PHE A 486 6.22 6.13 79.12
CA PHE A 486 7.02 6.97 78.21
C PHE A 486 7.31 8.33 78.84
N GLY A 487 8.58 8.73 78.84
CA GLY A 487 9.02 10.03 79.35
C GLY A 487 9.76 10.82 78.25
N VAL A 488 9.61 12.15 78.25
CA VAL A 488 10.21 13.03 77.22
C VAL A 488 10.98 14.18 77.91
N GLY A 489 12.17 14.46 77.36
CA GLY A 489 12.99 15.61 77.73
C GLY A 489 13.24 16.52 76.54
N ILE A 490 13.06 17.82 76.67
CA ILE A 490 13.22 18.83 75.66
C ILE A 490 14.16 19.92 76.09
N ALA A 491 15.14 20.27 75.29
CA ALA A 491 16.01 21.42 75.47
C ALA A 491 16.23 22.20 74.17
N MET A 492 16.38 23.52 74.27
CA MET A 492 16.64 24.40 73.14
C MET A 492 17.95 25.15 73.34
N GLY A 493 18.75 25.22 72.29
CA GLY A 493 20.00 25.96 72.29
C GLY A 493 20.88 25.68 71.10
N PRO A 494 22.07 26.28 71.07
CA PRO A 494 22.99 26.12 69.99
C PRO A 494 23.60 24.70 69.96
N ALA A 495 23.57 24.09 68.79
CA ALA A 495 24.27 22.83 68.48
C ALA A 495 24.97 22.92 67.11
N THR A 496 25.98 22.11 66.89
CA THR A 496 26.53 21.86 65.60
C THR A 496 25.77 20.68 64.98
N VAL A 497 25.08 20.93 63.93
CA VAL A 497 24.26 19.91 63.16
C VAL A 497 24.92 19.61 61.87
N GLY A 498 24.98 18.35 61.49
CA GLY A 498 25.59 17.91 60.22
C GLY A 498 25.89 16.41 60.25
N THR A 499 26.57 15.97 59.17
CA THR A 499 27.03 14.58 59.08
C THR A 499 28.29 14.38 59.94
N LEU A 500 28.29 13.35 60.75
CA LEU A 500 29.42 12.94 61.52
C LEU A 500 29.67 11.44 61.35
N GLY A 501 30.91 11.08 61.29
CA GLY A 501 31.27 9.68 61.16
C GLY A 501 32.63 9.50 60.48
N TRP A 502 32.82 8.36 59.88
CA TRP A 502 33.99 8.05 59.11
C TRP A 502 33.57 7.67 57.65
N HIS A 503 34.52 7.61 56.74
CA HIS A 503 34.27 7.42 55.30
C HIS A 503 33.29 6.26 54.96
N GLY A 504 33.21 5.23 55.79
CA GLY A 504 32.30 4.09 55.56
C GLY A 504 30.90 4.23 56.16
N ARG A 505 30.70 5.19 57.10
CA ARG A 505 29.41 5.43 57.74
C ARG A 505 29.30 6.87 58.25
N LEU A 506 28.36 7.59 57.72
CA LEU A 506 28.04 8.95 58.11
C LEU A 506 26.61 8.97 58.67
N ASP A 507 26.46 9.50 59.90
CA ASP A 507 25.17 9.72 60.50
C ASP A 507 24.92 11.24 60.61
N TYR A 508 23.71 11.69 60.21
CA TYR A 508 23.31 13.08 60.48
C TYR A 508 22.92 13.22 61.95
N THR A 509 23.54 14.15 62.63
CA THR A 509 23.32 14.32 64.09
C THR A 509 23.57 15.75 64.53
N ALA A 510 23.29 16.00 65.79
CA ALA A 510 23.61 17.26 66.51
C ALA A 510 24.56 17.02 67.67
N ILE A 511 25.54 17.89 67.80
CA ILE A 511 26.49 17.89 68.92
C ILE A 511 26.41 19.24 69.66
N GLY A 512 26.19 19.22 70.96
CA GLY A 512 26.10 20.41 71.80
C GLY A 512 25.55 20.11 73.18
N ASN A 513 25.74 21.03 74.09
CA ASN A 513 25.24 20.89 75.43
C ASN A 513 23.72 20.72 75.49
N VAL A 514 23.01 21.33 74.57
CA VAL A 514 21.55 21.21 74.43
C VAL A 514 21.10 19.75 74.26
N VAL A 515 21.85 18.95 73.42
CA VAL A 515 21.55 17.55 73.17
C VAL A 515 21.71 16.73 74.49
N ASN A 516 22.80 16.98 75.23
CA ASN A 516 23.05 16.32 76.46
C ASN A 516 21.98 16.72 77.52
N LEU A 517 21.58 18.01 77.54
CA LEU A 517 20.55 18.50 78.46
C LEU A 517 19.21 17.82 78.19
N ALA A 518 18.77 17.76 76.92
CA ALA A 518 17.54 17.10 76.58
C ALA A 518 17.53 15.61 76.95
N SER A 519 18.65 14.90 76.76
CA SER A 519 18.82 13.52 77.22
C SER A 519 18.68 13.39 78.72
N ARG A 520 19.34 14.25 79.46
CA ARG A 520 19.25 14.23 80.94
C ARG A 520 17.85 14.59 81.47
N LEU A 521 17.17 15.52 80.81
CA LEU A 521 15.78 15.82 81.17
C LEU A 521 14.88 14.62 80.87
N CYS A 522 15.15 13.91 79.82
CA CYS A 522 14.45 12.66 79.51
C CYS A 522 14.69 11.63 80.61
N ASP A 523 15.95 11.42 81.09
CA ASP A 523 16.27 10.47 82.16
C ASP A 523 15.51 10.80 83.46
N LEU A 524 15.27 12.08 83.73
CA LEU A 524 14.56 12.57 84.93
C LEU A 524 13.02 12.53 84.77
N ALA A 525 12.50 12.47 83.57
CA ALA A 525 11.07 12.48 83.33
C ALA A 525 10.42 11.17 83.80
N ALA A 526 9.37 11.28 84.59
CA ALA A 526 8.54 10.14 84.98
C ALA A 526 7.67 9.64 83.82
N ASP A 527 6.94 8.53 84.00
CA ASP A 527 5.92 8.09 83.04
C ASP A 527 4.89 9.20 82.77
N ALA A 528 4.52 9.37 81.51
CA ALA A 528 3.62 10.41 81.05
C ALA A 528 4.08 11.87 81.28
N GLN A 529 5.36 12.10 81.62
CA GLN A 529 5.91 13.42 81.86
C GLN A 529 6.76 13.95 80.73
N ILE A 530 6.61 15.23 80.41
CA ILE A 530 7.43 15.97 79.45
C ILE A 530 8.15 17.08 80.28
N LEU A 531 9.48 16.98 80.34
CA LEU A 531 10.32 17.97 80.99
C LEU A 531 10.98 18.88 79.95
N VAL A 532 10.99 20.17 80.26
CA VAL A 532 11.56 21.20 79.39
C VAL A 532 12.56 22.07 80.17
N ASP A 533 13.55 22.58 79.47
CA ASP A 533 14.55 23.49 79.99
C ASP A 533 14.02 24.94 80.12
N PRO A 534 14.67 25.82 80.81
CA PRO A 534 14.26 27.22 81.01
C PRO A 534 14.26 28.01 79.68
N VAL A 535 15.11 27.65 78.69
CA VAL A 535 15.18 28.34 77.42
C VAL A 535 13.90 28.07 76.58
N VAL A 536 13.48 26.83 76.50
CA VAL A 536 12.20 26.45 75.87
C VAL A 536 11.04 27.16 76.58
N THR A 537 11.05 27.18 77.91
CA THR A 537 10.02 27.83 78.73
C THR A 537 9.89 29.32 78.39
N GLY A 538 11.02 30.02 78.22
CA GLY A 538 11.05 31.43 77.86
C GLY A 538 10.38 31.76 76.54
N HIS A 539 10.43 30.84 75.60
CA HIS A 539 9.87 31.00 74.24
C HIS A 539 8.37 30.63 74.13
N VAL A 540 7.79 29.95 75.13
CA VAL A 540 6.43 29.42 75.03
C VAL A 540 5.48 29.83 76.14
N LYS A 541 5.93 30.68 77.11
CA LYS A 541 5.19 31.05 78.33
C LYS A 541 3.73 31.43 78.10
N ASP A 542 3.45 32.10 77.00
CA ASP A 542 2.11 32.60 76.68
C ASP A 542 1.24 31.63 75.91
N SER A 543 1.80 30.52 75.39
CA SER A 543 1.14 29.62 74.46
C SER A 543 0.89 28.22 75.02
N ILE A 544 1.63 27.75 75.98
CA ILE A 544 1.55 26.42 76.58
C ILE A 544 1.68 26.50 78.08
N ALA A 545 0.77 25.84 78.79
CA ALA A 545 0.82 25.82 80.25
C ALA A 545 2.00 24.94 80.78
N LEU A 546 2.89 25.56 81.55
CA LEU A 546 4.04 24.90 82.11
C LEU A 546 3.99 25.08 83.67
N ALA A 547 4.35 24.03 84.38
CA ALA A 547 4.48 24.07 85.82
C ALA A 547 5.96 23.85 86.29
N SER A 548 6.45 24.55 87.26
CA SER A 548 7.79 24.30 87.81
C SER A 548 7.86 22.87 88.35
N ALA A 549 8.85 22.10 87.92
CA ALA A 549 9.16 20.76 88.42
C ALA A 549 10.30 20.81 89.45
N GLY A 550 10.65 22.04 89.85
CA GLY A 550 11.67 22.32 90.84
C GLY A 550 13.10 22.38 90.30
N GLU A 551 14.01 22.78 91.16
CA GLU A 551 15.44 22.78 90.83
C GLU A 551 16.00 21.35 90.81
N ARG A 552 16.73 21.03 89.71
CA ARG A 552 17.36 19.72 89.54
C ARG A 552 18.86 19.87 89.29
N VAL A 553 19.67 19.09 90.04
CA VAL A 553 21.10 18.98 89.79
C VAL A 553 21.28 18.04 88.57
N ILE A 554 21.74 18.62 87.48
CA ILE A 554 21.93 17.88 86.18
C ILE A 554 23.42 17.61 86.01
N LYS A 555 23.81 16.36 85.79
CA LYS A 555 25.23 15.98 85.64
C LYS A 555 25.86 16.77 84.49
N GLY A 556 26.95 17.50 84.77
CA GLY A 556 27.64 18.35 83.80
C GLY A 556 27.18 19.82 83.81
N TYR A 557 26.33 20.21 84.72
CA TYR A 557 25.98 21.61 85.04
C TYR A 557 26.40 21.97 86.46
N ASP A 558 27.12 23.09 86.59
CA ASP A 558 27.70 23.53 87.93
C ASP A 558 26.64 24.04 88.91
N ARG A 559 25.44 24.35 88.41
CA ARG A 559 24.34 24.87 89.26
C ARG A 559 23.08 24.04 89.01
N ALA A 560 22.23 23.95 90.01
CA ALA A 560 20.90 23.40 89.85
C ALA A 560 20.12 24.21 88.78
N LEU A 561 19.47 23.50 87.88
CA LEU A 561 18.66 24.09 86.79
C LEU A 561 17.19 23.97 87.21
N GLU A 562 16.45 25.06 87.11
CA GLU A 562 14.99 25.00 87.21
C GLU A 562 14.41 24.28 85.98
N VAL A 563 13.64 23.25 86.23
CA VAL A 563 13.04 22.42 85.21
C VAL A 563 11.53 22.59 85.22
N PHE A 564 10.92 22.62 84.06
CA PHE A 564 9.47 22.76 83.93
C PHE A 564 8.83 21.52 83.38
N ALA A 565 7.62 21.20 83.80
CA ALA A 565 6.81 20.13 83.24
C ALA A 565 5.66 20.70 82.44
N VAL A 566 5.38 20.10 81.28
CA VAL A 566 4.22 20.48 80.45
C VAL A 566 2.94 20.05 81.16
N VAL A 567 2.03 21.02 81.41
CA VAL A 567 0.71 20.76 82.04
C VAL A 567 -0.24 20.36 80.93
N ARG A 568 -0.72 19.12 80.92
CA ARG A 568 -1.67 18.61 79.96
C ARG A 568 -3.07 19.17 80.13
N SER A 569 -3.66 19.81 79.14
CA SER A 569 -5.11 19.94 79.08
C SER A 569 -5.65 18.66 78.38
N ALA A 570 -6.58 17.99 79.10
CA ALA A 570 -7.15 16.72 78.60
C ALA A 570 -8.00 16.93 77.37
N GLY A 571 -7.48 16.51 76.18
CA GLY A 571 -8.26 16.40 74.94
C GLY A 571 -7.76 15.19 74.19
N PRO A 572 -8.64 14.24 73.74
CA PRO A 572 -8.20 13.06 73.05
C PRO A 572 -7.92 13.38 71.58
N LEU A 573 -6.71 13.05 71.12
CA LEU A 573 -6.39 12.99 69.70
C LEU A 573 -7.01 11.71 69.07
N ARG A 574 -8.02 11.87 68.20
CA ARG A 574 -8.50 10.82 67.33
C ARG A 574 -7.63 10.82 66.04
N SER A 575 -6.72 9.88 65.91
CA SER A 575 -5.98 9.62 64.66
C SER A 575 -6.41 8.26 64.10
N SER A 576 -7.00 8.27 62.92
CA SER A 576 -7.40 7.06 62.20
C SER A 576 -6.22 6.10 61.92
N ARG A 577 -5.00 6.61 61.83
CA ARG A 577 -3.79 5.82 61.55
C ARG A 577 -3.25 5.09 62.79
N LEU A 578 -3.55 5.59 63.99
CA LEU A 578 -3.26 4.85 65.21
C LEU A 578 -4.17 3.63 65.38
N GLN A 579 -5.39 3.70 64.85
CA GLN A 579 -6.31 2.58 64.81
C GLN A 579 -5.81 1.47 63.86
N GLU A 580 -5.27 1.83 62.67
CA GLU A 580 -4.64 0.89 61.74
C GLU A 580 -3.43 0.18 62.36
N ILE A 581 -2.57 0.92 63.08
CA ILE A 581 -1.39 0.34 63.77
C ILE A 581 -1.80 -0.65 64.87
N LEU A 582 -2.93 -0.44 65.52
CA LEU A 582 -3.47 -1.32 66.56
C LEU A 582 -4.21 -2.54 65.93
N ASP A 583 -4.73 -2.41 64.69
CA ASP A 583 -5.47 -3.45 63.98
C ASP A 583 -4.56 -4.38 63.15
N ASP A 584 -3.33 -3.94 62.85
CA ASP A 584 -2.38 -4.71 62.02
C ASP A 584 -1.62 -5.77 62.85
N GLY A 585 -2.37 -6.77 63.28
CA GLY A 585 -1.92 -8.05 63.78
C GLY A 585 -1.94 -8.24 65.28
N PRO A 586 -2.58 -9.30 65.77
CA PRO A 586 -2.53 -9.62 67.21
C PRO A 586 -1.10 -10.02 67.58
N ILE A 587 -0.50 -9.30 68.55
CA ILE A 587 0.57 -9.89 69.36
C ILE A 587 -0.09 -11.08 70.06
N ARG A 588 0.09 -12.29 69.55
CA ARG A 588 -0.21 -13.51 70.28
C ARG A 588 0.82 -13.63 71.40
N LEU A 589 0.48 -13.04 72.49
CA LEU A 589 1.05 -13.48 73.77
C LEU A 589 0.30 -14.77 74.06
N GLU A 590 0.86 -15.93 73.68
CA GLU A 590 0.37 -17.20 74.19
C GLU A 590 0.43 -17.11 75.75
N ASN A 591 -0.75 -17.25 76.34
CA ASN A 591 -0.91 -17.41 77.78
C ASN A 591 -0.25 -18.74 78.19
N GLU A 592 1.02 -18.69 78.56
CA GLU A 592 1.64 -19.69 79.35
C GLU A 592 2.98 -19.17 79.84
N VAL A 593 3.02 -18.52 81.00
CA VAL A 593 4.01 -18.72 82.01
C VAL A 593 3.52 -17.98 83.28
N ILE A 594 2.91 -18.73 84.16
CA ILE A 594 2.99 -18.47 85.58
C ILE A 594 4.27 -19.06 86.11
#